data_58c3c39cc83a73aa1a6a82350b93f59f
#
_entry.id   58c3c39cc83a73aa1a6a82350b93f59f
#
_cell.length_a   1.000
_cell.length_b   1.000
_cell.length_c   1.000
_cell.angle_alpha   90.00
_cell.angle_beta   90.00
_cell.angle_gamma   90.00
#
_symmetry.space_group_name_H-M   'P 1'
#
loop_
_entity.id
_entity.type
_entity.pdbx_description
1 polymer ?
#
loop_
_entity_poly.entity_id
_entity_poly.type
_entity_poly.pdbx_seq_one_letter_code
_entity_poly.pdbx_strand_id
1 'polypeptide(L)'
;IVHHPLEEDGVDFWWLDWQQGGHTAVKGLDPLWMLNHYHYLDSGRDGKRRMTFSRYAGPGSHRYPIGFSGDTVVTWESLDFQPYFTATASNIGYGWWSHDIGGHMLGNRSDVMEARWYELGTFSPVNRLHSTKMSFSGKEPWNFRSEVEQAMGEALRLRHQLLPYIYTMNYLAYKEYRPLIAPMYYDYPENEQAYPVRELSFVEGVSNNQYLFGTDMMVAPITSDQIDILNQGKVKVWIPEGCYHDFFTGLIYKGEKVLWMFRDLNSIPVLVKAGAIIPMQKELFGKDF
;
A
#
# COMPACT_ATOMS: atom_id res chain seq x y z
N ILE A 1 -6.81 17.92 27.68
CA ILE A 1 -6.93 19.41 27.72
C ILE A 1 -6.72 19.99 26.32
N VAL A 2 -5.67 19.59 25.58
CA VAL A 2 -5.36 20.18 24.27
C VAL A 2 -6.18 19.54 23.13
N HIS A 3 -6.32 18.23 23.13
CA HIS A 3 -6.90 17.45 22.03
C HIS A 3 -8.43 17.41 22.09
N HIS A 4 -9.03 17.22 23.26
CA HIS A 4 -10.47 17.03 23.41
C HIS A 4 -11.31 18.18 22.83
N PRO A 5 -10.99 19.47 23.04
CA PRO A 5 -11.73 20.54 22.39
C PRO A 5 -11.71 20.47 20.85
N LEU A 6 -10.57 20.06 20.26
CA LEU A 6 -10.46 19.89 18.81
C LEU A 6 -11.25 18.68 18.30
N GLU A 7 -11.37 17.63 19.10
CA GLU A 7 -12.22 16.48 18.79
C GLU A 7 -13.71 16.80 18.88
N GLU A 8 -14.10 17.68 19.82
CA GLU A 8 -15.45 18.27 19.87
C GLU A 8 -15.75 19.12 18.64
N ASP A 9 -14.76 19.81 18.10
CA ASP A 9 -14.83 20.59 16.87
C ASP A 9 -14.79 19.72 15.57
N GLY A 10 -14.56 18.40 15.68
CA GLY A 10 -14.69 17.47 14.56
C GLY A 10 -13.43 16.67 14.18
N VAL A 11 -12.38 16.66 14.99
CA VAL A 11 -11.22 15.78 14.76
C VAL A 11 -11.56 14.35 15.16
N ASP A 12 -11.46 13.41 14.20
CA ASP A 12 -11.80 12.00 14.42
C ASP A 12 -10.65 11.17 14.97
N PHE A 13 -9.41 11.45 14.55
CA PHE A 13 -8.21 10.78 15.02
C PHE A 13 -6.96 11.65 14.85
N TRP A 14 -5.85 11.24 15.49
CA TRP A 14 -4.61 11.98 15.55
C TRP A 14 -3.51 11.35 14.72
N TRP A 15 -2.76 12.23 14.03
CA TRP A 15 -1.49 11.90 13.39
C TRP A 15 -0.35 12.15 14.38
N LEU A 16 0.42 11.09 14.68
CA LEU A 16 1.60 11.16 15.54
C LEU A 16 2.86 11.01 14.69
N ASP A 17 3.67 12.04 14.69
CA ASP A 17 4.93 12.08 13.96
C ASP A 17 6.12 12.15 14.94
N TRP A 18 7.32 12.42 14.46
CA TRP A 18 8.57 12.35 15.21
C TRP A 18 8.89 13.57 16.07
N GLN A 19 8.09 14.63 16.04
CA GLN A 19 8.33 15.91 16.73
C GLN A 19 8.33 15.84 18.27
N GLN A 20 8.03 14.71 18.86
CA GLN A 20 8.05 14.49 20.31
C GLN A 20 9.46 14.37 20.93
N GLY A 21 10.51 14.43 20.10
CA GLY A 21 11.90 14.21 20.53
C GLY A 21 12.27 12.73 20.65
N GLY A 22 13.55 12.46 20.95
CA GLY A 22 14.12 11.12 20.99
C GLY A 22 14.27 10.51 22.39
N HIS A 23 13.85 11.20 23.47
CA HIS A 23 14.11 10.77 24.85
C HIS A 23 12.89 10.92 25.74
N THR A 24 12.74 10.00 26.69
CA THR A 24 11.79 10.08 27.81
C THR A 24 12.52 10.05 29.16
N ALA A 25 11.83 10.36 30.25
CA ALA A 25 12.35 10.19 31.59
C ALA A 25 12.56 8.70 31.96
N VAL A 26 11.94 7.78 31.23
CA VAL A 26 12.10 6.34 31.44
C VAL A 26 13.17 5.82 30.49
N LYS A 27 14.27 5.34 31.06
CA LYS A 27 15.41 4.82 30.29
C LYS A 27 14.98 3.67 29.36
N GLY A 28 15.29 3.79 28.08
CA GLY A 28 14.98 2.78 27.05
C GLY A 28 13.55 2.82 26.51
N LEU A 29 12.71 3.75 26.96
CA LEU A 29 11.39 3.96 26.40
C LEU A 29 11.45 5.03 25.31
N ASP A 30 11.11 4.66 24.09
CA ASP A 30 10.92 5.60 22.98
C ASP A 30 9.64 6.44 23.23
N PRO A 31 9.68 7.78 23.09
CA PRO A 31 8.51 8.64 23.26
C PRO A 31 7.33 8.24 22.38
N LEU A 32 7.58 7.76 21.16
CA LEU A 32 6.55 7.37 20.21
C LEU A 32 5.71 6.19 20.73
N TRP A 33 6.33 5.21 21.43
CA TRP A 33 5.61 4.12 22.08
C TRP A 33 4.62 4.63 23.13
N MET A 34 5.07 5.53 23.96
CA MET A 34 4.25 6.13 25.01
C MET A 34 3.08 6.92 24.40
N LEU A 35 3.37 7.75 23.41
CA LEU A 35 2.35 8.57 22.75
C LEU A 35 1.32 7.72 22.02
N ASN A 36 1.75 6.69 21.29
CA ASN A 36 0.84 5.74 20.65
C ASN A 36 -0.09 5.08 21.67
N HIS A 37 0.45 4.65 22.80
CA HIS A 37 -0.35 4.00 23.83
C HIS A 37 -1.43 4.93 24.40
N TYR A 38 -1.06 6.12 24.80
CA TYR A 38 -2.01 7.07 25.39
C TYR A 38 -3.03 7.59 24.39
N HIS A 39 -2.61 7.99 23.20
CA HIS A 39 -3.53 8.45 22.15
C HIS A 39 -4.51 7.36 21.74
N TYR A 40 -4.01 6.13 21.56
CA TYR A 40 -4.88 5.01 21.19
C TYR A 40 -5.94 4.72 22.27
N LEU A 41 -5.54 4.68 23.55
CA LEU A 41 -6.50 4.45 24.62
C LEU A 41 -7.50 5.58 24.76
N ASP A 42 -7.04 6.82 24.70
CA ASP A 42 -7.88 8.01 24.84
C ASP A 42 -8.87 8.16 23.65
N SER A 43 -8.47 7.81 22.44
CA SER A 43 -9.34 7.88 21.27
C SER A 43 -10.62 7.04 21.37
N GLY A 44 -10.66 6.07 22.27
CA GLY A 44 -11.83 5.23 22.53
C GLY A 44 -12.67 5.60 23.76
N ARG A 45 -12.42 6.74 24.42
CA ARG A 45 -13.07 7.14 25.67
C ARG A 45 -14.59 7.23 25.60
N ASP A 46 -15.12 7.65 24.46
CA ASP A 46 -16.56 7.82 24.24
C ASP A 46 -17.24 6.61 23.53
N GLY A 47 -16.66 5.41 23.68
CA GLY A 47 -17.14 4.21 23.01
C GLY A 47 -16.78 4.15 21.51
N LYS A 48 -15.97 5.09 21.02
CA LYS A 48 -15.46 5.09 19.65
C LYS A 48 -14.50 3.91 19.43
N ARG A 49 -14.37 3.48 18.18
CA ARG A 49 -13.33 2.53 17.78
C ARG A 49 -11.97 3.22 17.88
N ARG A 50 -11.08 2.65 18.67
CA ARG A 50 -9.74 3.20 18.90
C ARG A 50 -8.92 3.21 17.61
N MET A 51 -8.24 4.31 17.34
CA MET A 51 -7.37 4.45 16.17
C MET A 51 -6.30 5.52 16.42
N THR A 52 -5.10 5.26 15.89
CA THR A 52 -4.03 6.26 15.74
C THR A 52 -3.44 6.15 14.34
N PHE A 53 -2.93 7.25 13.82
CA PHE A 53 -2.15 7.28 12.59
C PHE A 53 -0.74 7.74 12.92
N SER A 54 0.16 6.79 13.11
CA SER A 54 1.46 7.08 13.72
C SER A 54 2.62 6.65 12.85
N ARG A 55 3.71 7.43 12.89
CA ARG A 55 5.01 6.98 12.39
C ARG A 55 5.38 5.66 13.08
N TYR A 56 6.21 4.86 12.43
CA TYR A 56 6.67 3.56 12.93
C TYR A 56 7.25 3.63 14.35
N ALA A 57 7.05 2.56 15.10
CA ALA A 57 7.69 2.37 16.41
C ALA A 57 8.32 0.97 16.57
N GLY A 58 8.29 0.13 15.55
CA GLY A 58 8.88 -1.21 15.49
C GLY A 58 7.93 -2.34 15.90
N PRO A 59 8.45 -3.54 16.20
CA PRO A 59 7.64 -4.70 16.55
C PRO A 59 6.72 -4.41 17.73
N GLY A 60 5.44 -4.75 17.59
CA GLY A 60 4.40 -4.43 18.57
C GLY A 60 3.54 -3.21 18.20
N SER A 61 3.95 -2.40 17.21
CA SER A 61 3.19 -1.22 16.75
C SER A 61 1.82 -1.55 16.18
N HIS A 62 1.59 -2.79 15.76
CA HIS A 62 0.28 -3.28 15.33
C HIS A 62 -0.82 -3.13 16.38
N ARG A 63 -0.47 -2.94 17.65
CA ARG A 63 -1.43 -2.64 18.74
C ARG A 63 -2.09 -1.27 18.56
N TYR A 64 -1.49 -0.40 17.79
CA TYR A 64 -1.90 0.99 17.60
C TYR A 64 -1.95 1.30 16.10
N PRO A 65 -2.95 0.74 15.42
CA PRO A 65 -3.07 0.99 13.98
C PRO A 65 -3.50 2.45 13.72
N ILE A 66 -3.02 3.06 12.73
CA ILE A 66 -2.37 2.71 11.48
C ILE A 66 -0.92 3.23 11.53
N GLY A 67 0.00 2.59 10.79
CA GLY A 67 1.37 3.07 10.66
C GLY A 67 1.67 3.76 9.34
N PHE A 68 2.72 4.59 9.30
CA PHE A 68 3.24 5.18 8.07
C PHE A 68 4.78 5.24 8.06
N SER A 69 5.38 5.21 6.86
CA SER A 69 6.83 5.25 6.70
C SER A 69 7.41 6.65 6.96
N GLY A 70 6.77 7.66 6.40
CA GLY A 70 7.23 9.05 6.37
C GLY A 70 8.50 9.27 5.55
N ASP A 71 8.66 10.46 5.05
CA ASP A 71 9.87 11.04 4.46
C ASP A 71 10.54 10.19 3.36
N THR A 72 9.73 9.51 2.54
CA THR A 72 10.21 8.69 1.42
C THR A 72 10.81 9.57 0.33
N VAL A 73 12.00 9.22 -0.13
CA VAL A 73 12.67 9.95 -1.22
C VAL A 73 11.97 9.66 -2.56
N VAL A 74 11.85 10.68 -3.42
CA VAL A 74 11.20 10.57 -4.74
C VAL A 74 12.15 9.91 -5.74
N THR A 75 12.25 8.58 -5.69
CA THR A 75 13.09 7.77 -6.60
C THR A 75 12.44 6.42 -6.92
N TRP A 76 12.87 5.81 -8.01
CA TRP A 76 12.44 4.46 -8.40
C TRP A 76 12.82 3.40 -7.37
N GLU A 77 13.99 3.53 -6.74
CA GLU A 77 14.45 2.61 -5.70
C GLU A 77 13.55 2.66 -4.46
N SER A 78 13.06 3.84 -4.13
CA SER A 78 12.09 4.00 -3.05
C SER A 78 10.76 3.32 -3.39
N LEU A 79 10.27 3.47 -4.61
CA LEU A 79 9.07 2.80 -5.08
C LEU A 79 9.27 1.28 -5.10
N ASP A 80 10.40 0.80 -5.60
CA ASP A 80 10.72 -0.63 -5.69
C ASP A 80 10.79 -1.32 -4.32
N PHE A 81 11.17 -0.59 -3.28
CA PHE A 81 11.20 -1.11 -1.92
C PHE A 81 9.80 -1.31 -1.30
N GLN A 82 8.81 -0.52 -1.70
CA GLN A 82 7.51 -0.46 -1.00
C GLN A 82 6.71 -1.77 -1.03
N PRO A 83 6.56 -2.48 -2.15
CA PRO A 83 5.81 -3.74 -2.18
C PRO A 83 6.40 -4.79 -1.24
N TYR A 84 7.72 -4.95 -1.26
CA TYR A 84 8.42 -5.85 -0.37
C TYR A 84 8.21 -5.48 1.10
N PHE A 85 8.42 -4.20 1.43
CA PHE A 85 8.27 -3.72 2.80
C PHE A 85 6.84 -3.95 3.32
N THR A 86 5.83 -3.57 2.54
CA THR A 86 4.43 -3.71 2.92
C THR A 86 4.04 -5.17 3.15
N ALA A 87 4.46 -6.06 2.26
CA ALA A 87 4.17 -7.47 2.39
C ALA A 87 4.85 -8.07 3.63
N THR A 88 6.13 -7.78 3.85
CA THR A 88 6.89 -8.34 4.99
C THR A 88 6.54 -7.70 6.33
N ALA A 89 5.99 -6.48 6.36
CA ALA A 89 5.48 -5.87 7.58
C ALA A 89 4.36 -6.70 8.22
N SER A 90 3.63 -7.46 7.44
CA SER A 90 2.60 -8.39 7.92
C SER A 90 3.17 -9.51 8.79
N ASN A 91 4.45 -9.88 8.64
CA ASN A 91 5.12 -10.89 9.50
C ASN A 91 5.18 -10.49 10.98
N ILE A 92 5.09 -9.19 11.26
CA ILE A 92 5.05 -8.67 12.63
C ILE A 92 3.67 -8.11 12.99
N GLY A 93 2.64 -8.48 12.22
CA GLY A 93 1.25 -8.04 12.42
C GLY A 93 0.97 -6.60 11.98
N TYR A 94 1.91 -5.93 11.31
CA TYR A 94 1.79 -4.53 10.92
C TYR A 94 1.14 -4.38 9.53
N GLY A 95 -0.09 -4.89 9.40
CA GLY A 95 -0.80 -5.00 8.13
C GLY A 95 -1.49 -3.72 7.63
N TRP A 96 -1.63 -2.69 8.49
CA TRP A 96 -2.22 -1.40 8.12
C TRP A 96 -1.14 -0.35 7.97
N TRP A 97 -0.57 -0.31 6.78
CA TRP A 97 0.56 0.54 6.44
C TRP A 97 0.20 1.60 5.41
N SER A 98 0.68 2.83 5.63
CA SER A 98 0.52 3.95 4.72
C SER A 98 1.88 4.33 4.12
N HIS A 99 1.94 4.29 2.80
CA HIS A 99 3.07 4.85 2.05
C HIS A 99 2.95 6.37 1.93
N ASP A 100 4.07 7.02 1.64
CA ASP A 100 4.08 8.36 1.05
C ASP A 100 3.93 8.19 -0.46
N ILE A 101 2.69 8.04 -0.94
CA ILE A 101 2.42 7.83 -2.37
C ILE A 101 2.94 9.02 -3.18
N GLY A 102 3.81 8.70 -4.15
CA GLY A 102 4.55 9.66 -4.95
C GLY A 102 5.91 10.06 -4.39
N GLY A 103 6.24 9.61 -3.18
CA GLY A 103 7.43 10.03 -2.44
C GLY A 103 7.27 11.42 -1.79
N HIS A 104 7.91 11.63 -0.64
CA HIS A 104 7.70 12.82 0.17
C HIS A 104 8.63 13.97 -0.22
N MET A 105 9.92 13.72 -0.34
CA MET A 105 10.94 14.76 -0.49
C MET A 105 12.12 14.32 -1.36
N LEU A 106 12.95 15.29 -1.73
CA LEU A 106 14.18 15.07 -2.50
C LEU A 106 13.91 14.35 -3.83
N GLY A 107 14.96 13.99 -4.55
CA GLY A 107 14.82 13.28 -5.83
C GLY A 107 14.20 14.13 -6.94
N ASN A 108 13.75 13.46 -7.99
CA ASN A 108 13.20 14.09 -9.18
C ASN A 108 11.79 13.55 -9.45
N ARG A 109 10.83 14.45 -9.62
CA ARG A 109 9.50 14.11 -10.08
C ARG A 109 9.55 13.47 -11.48
N SER A 110 8.89 12.36 -11.65
CA SER A 110 8.65 11.71 -12.93
C SER A 110 7.16 11.40 -13.06
N ASP A 111 6.57 11.82 -14.18
CA ASP A 111 5.16 11.57 -14.46
C ASP A 111 4.84 10.06 -14.48
N VAL A 112 5.72 9.26 -15.09
CA VAL A 112 5.58 7.80 -15.13
C VAL A 112 5.66 7.20 -13.73
N MET A 113 6.65 7.59 -12.96
CA MET A 113 6.83 7.09 -11.59
C MET A 113 5.62 7.44 -10.71
N GLU A 114 5.05 8.63 -10.87
CA GLU A 114 3.88 9.05 -10.11
C GLU A 114 2.66 8.17 -10.41
N ALA A 115 2.40 7.88 -11.70
CA ALA A 115 1.32 6.94 -12.09
C ALA A 115 1.54 5.55 -11.44
N ARG A 116 2.77 5.03 -11.47
CA ARG A 116 3.10 3.74 -10.83
C ARG A 116 2.91 3.75 -9.31
N TRP A 117 3.19 4.87 -8.65
CA TRP A 117 2.87 5.05 -7.23
C TRP A 117 1.36 4.99 -6.96
N TYR A 118 0.55 5.61 -7.83
CA TYR A 118 -0.92 5.56 -7.69
C TYR A 118 -1.48 4.16 -7.88
N GLU A 119 -0.93 3.40 -8.84
CA GLU A 119 -1.32 2.00 -9.04
C GLU A 119 -0.96 1.14 -7.82
N LEU A 120 0.25 1.30 -7.26
CA LEU A 120 0.61 0.66 -5.99
C LEU A 120 -0.34 1.09 -4.86
N GLY A 121 -0.66 2.38 -4.78
CA GLY A 121 -1.58 2.94 -3.80
C GLY A 121 -2.98 2.33 -3.86
N THR A 122 -3.46 2.01 -5.06
CA THR A 122 -4.75 1.33 -5.26
C THR A 122 -4.81 0.00 -4.52
N PHE A 123 -3.72 -0.76 -4.57
CA PHE A 123 -3.58 -2.07 -3.94
C PHE A 123 -2.72 -2.03 -2.67
N SER A 124 -2.78 -0.93 -1.95
CA SER A 124 -2.14 -0.75 -0.63
C SER A 124 -3.17 -0.71 0.49
N PRO A 125 -2.80 -0.97 1.75
CA PRO A 125 -3.76 -0.90 2.86
C PRO A 125 -4.35 0.49 3.02
N VAL A 126 -3.51 1.53 2.99
CA VAL A 126 -3.92 2.93 3.07
C VAL A 126 -3.49 3.66 1.80
N ASN A 127 -4.43 4.34 1.16
CA ASN A 127 -4.14 5.20 0.01
C ASN A 127 -4.07 6.66 0.50
N ARG A 128 -2.85 7.17 0.64
CA ARG A 128 -2.57 8.52 1.11
C ARG A 128 -1.50 9.17 0.24
N LEU A 129 -1.86 10.23 -0.44
CA LEU A 129 -0.90 11.08 -1.13
C LEU A 129 -0.15 11.93 -0.11
N HIS A 130 1.16 12.03 -0.23
CA HIS A 130 1.94 12.84 0.68
C HIS A 130 3.15 13.47 -0.01
N SER A 131 3.41 14.72 0.31
CA SER A 131 4.55 15.47 -0.24
C SER A 131 4.99 16.57 0.72
N THR A 132 6.18 17.12 0.47
CA THR A 132 6.63 18.35 1.11
C THR A 132 5.73 19.53 0.69
N LYS A 133 5.86 20.65 1.41
CA LYS A 133 5.16 21.90 1.14
C LYS A 133 5.49 22.56 -0.22
N MET A 134 6.46 22.02 -0.96
CA MET A 134 6.91 22.60 -2.23
C MET A 134 5.89 22.35 -3.35
N SER A 135 5.54 23.39 -4.10
CA SER A 135 4.60 23.31 -5.22
C SER A 135 5.01 22.31 -6.31
N PHE A 136 6.32 22.09 -6.50
CA PHE A 136 6.84 21.09 -7.44
C PHE A 136 6.65 19.64 -6.99
N SER A 137 6.25 19.43 -5.74
CA SER A 137 6.01 18.10 -5.15
C SER A 137 4.53 17.76 -5.09
N GLY A 138 3.64 18.59 -5.65
CA GLY A 138 2.20 18.36 -5.69
C GLY A 138 1.88 17.01 -6.35
N LYS A 139 0.94 16.29 -5.74
CA LYS A 139 0.56 14.92 -6.14
C LYS A 139 -0.81 14.87 -6.82
N GLU A 140 -1.50 15.98 -6.89
CA GLU A 140 -2.83 16.05 -7.47
C GLU A 140 -2.78 15.71 -8.97
N PRO A 141 -3.66 14.82 -9.47
CA PRO A 141 -3.62 14.34 -10.85
C PRO A 141 -3.59 15.45 -11.91
N TRP A 142 -4.31 16.54 -11.70
CA TRP A 142 -4.37 17.68 -12.62
C TRP A 142 -3.07 18.49 -12.76
N ASN A 143 -2.04 18.17 -11.99
CA ASN A 143 -0.70 18.77 -12.10
C ASN A 143 0.22 18.00 -13.06
N PHE A 144 -0.28 16.97 -13.72
CA PHE A 144 0.46 16.08 -14.59
C PHE A 144 -0.06 16.14 -16.04
N ARG A 145 0.70 15.60 -17.00
CA ARG A 145 0.24 15.50 -18.39
C ARG A 145 -1.01 14.62 -18.48
N SER A 146 -1.87 14.90 -19.48
CA SER A 146 -3.22 14.33 -19.55
C SER A 146 -3.31 12.82 -19.45
N GLU A 147 -2.40 12.08 -20.08
CA GLU A 147 -2.41 10.61 -20.02
C GLU A 147 -2.08 10.07 -18.61
N VAL A 148 -1.21 10.78 -17.89
CA VAL A 148 -0.85 10.46 -16.51
C VAL A 148 -1.97 10.87 -15.57
N GLU A 149 -2.56 12.05 -15.75
CA GLU A 149 -3.75 12.48 -15.02
C GLU A 149 -4.88 11.46 -15.14
N GLN A 150 -5.13 10.95 -16.35
CA GLN A 150 -6.14 9.93 -16.59
C GLN A 150 -5.81 8.66 -15.82
N ALA A 151 -4.59 8.12 -15.96
CA ALA A 151 -4.16 6.90 -15.27
C ALA A 151 -4.26 7.02 -13.75
N MET A 152 -3.81 8.13 -13.18
CA MET A 152 -3.92 8.42 -11.75
C MET A 152 -5.39 8.51 -11.30
N GLY A 153 -6.23 9.18 -12.09
CA GLY A 153 -7.66 9.29 -11.83
C GLY A 153 -8.37 7.94 -11.86
N GLU A 154 -8.04 7.08 -12.80
CA GLU A 154 -8.59 5.72 -12.90
C GLU A 154 -8.13 4.85 -11.72
N ALA A 155 -6.88 4.95 -11.31
CA ALA A 155 -6.35 4.27 -10.12
C ALA A 155 -7.11 4.67 -8.84
N LEU A 156 -7.38 5.95 -8.64
CA LEU A 156 -8.18 6.43 -7.50
C LEU A 156 -9.64 5.96 -7.55
N ARG A 157 -10.27 5.97 -8.73
CA ARG A 157 -11.64 5.45 -8.88
C ARG A 157 -11.69 3.96 -8.59
N LEU A 158 -10.73 3.18 -9.11
CA LEU A 158 -10.64 1.76 -8.82
C LEU A 158 -10.44 1.50 -7.32
N ARG A 159 -9.62 2.30 -6.64
CA ARG A 159 -9.47 2.22 -5.19
C ARG A 159 -10.80 2.35 -4.46
N HIS A 160 -11.64 3.30 -4.85
CA HIS A 160 -12.96 3.47 -4.26
C HIS A 160 -13.89 2.31 -4.59
N GLN A 161 -13.86 1.81 -5.82
CA GLN A 161 -14.65 0.63 -6.21
C GLN A 161 -14.27 -0.61 -5.39
N LEU A 162 -13.02 -0.77 -5.00
CA LEU A 162 -12.54 -1.89 -4.19
C LEU A 162 -12.84 -1.76 -2.69
N LEU A 163 -13.46 -0.68 -2.22
CA LEU A 163 -13.75 -0.50 -0.78
C LEU A 163 -14.52 -1.67 -0.15
N PRO A 164 -15.56 -2.25 -0.78
CA PRO A 164 -16.26 -3.41 -0.20
C PRO A 164 -15.34 -4.62 -0.02
N TYR A 165 -14.46 -4.88 -0.98
CA TYR A 165 -13.46 -5.94 -0.88
C TYR A 165 -12.47 -5.65 0.25
N ILE A 166 -11.89 -4.46 0.28
CA ILE A 166 -10.93 -4.04 1.32
C ILE A 166 -11.55 -4.08 2.71
N TYR A 167 -12.80 -3.64 2.84
CA TYR A 167 -13.53 -3.70 4.12
C TYR A 167 -13.74 -5.15 4.58
N THR A 168 -14.08 -6.04 3.65
CA THR A 168 -14.22 -7.48 3.95
C THR A 168 -12.89 -8.08 4.41
N MET A 169 -11.79 -7.75 3.73
CA MET A 169 -10.45 -8.21 4.11
C MET A 169 -10.02 -7.65 5.48
N ASN A 170 -10.42 -6.42 5.80
CA ASN A 170 -10.20 -5.87 7.14
C ASN A 170 -10.97 -6.65 8.21
N TYR A 171 -12.18 -7.08 7.91
CA TYR A 171 -12.94 -7.96 8.81
C TYR A 171 -12.24 -9.30 9.03
N LEU A 172 -11.71 -9.92 7.96
CA LEU A 172 -10.92 -11.15 8.06
C LEU A 172 -9.63 -10.95 8.84
N ALA A 173 -8.96 -9.80 8.68
CA ALA A 173 -7.79 -9.47 9.48
C ALA A 173 -8.11 -9.43 10.99
N TYR A 174 -9.29 -8.95 11.36
CA TYR A 174 -9.75 -8.95 12.75
C TYR A 174 -10.17 -10.35 13.25
N LYS A 175 -10.83 -11.13 12.42
CA LYS A 175 -11.43 -12.44 12.82
C LYS A 175 -10.45 -13.60 12.71
N GLU A 176 -9.62 -13.59 11.67
CA GLU A 176 -8.80 -14.72 11.24
C GLU A 176 -7.30 -14.38 11.26
N TYR A 177 -6.96 -13.15 11.63
CA TYR A 177 -5.58 -12.64 11.64
C TYR A 177 -4.91 -12.66 10.26
N ARG A 178 -5.71 -12.72 9.18
CA ARG A 178 -5.20 -12.68 7.82
C ARG A 178 -5.07 -11.22 7.36
N PRO A 179 -3.86 -10.71 7.12
CA PRO A 179 -3.67 -9.31 6.72
C PRO A 179 -4.20 -9.09 5.29
N LEU A 180 -4.56 -7.85 4.98
CA LEU A 180 -4.95 -7.44 3.62
C LEU A 180 -3.81 -7.68 2.62
N ILE A 181 -2.58 -7.37 3.01
CA ILE A 181 -1.39 -7.62 2.21
C ILE A 181 -0.54 -8.68 2.91
N ALA A 182 -0.15 -9.70 2.15
CA ALA A 182 0.71 -10.76 2.64
C ALA A 182 1.76 -11.14 1.60
N PRO A 183 2.95 -11.58 2.05
CA PRO A 183 3.92 -12.18 1.15
C PRO A 183 3.36 -13.44 0.50
N MET A 184 3.84 -13.77 -0.71
CA MET A 184 3.39 -14.95 -1.44
C MET A 184 3.56 -16.26 -0.65
N TYR A 185 4.58 -16.37 0.20
CA TYR A 185 4.84 -17.57 1.02
C TYR A 185 3.79 -17.83 2.12
N TYR A 186 2.81 -16.94 2.34
CA TYR A 186 1.69 -17.24 3.23
C TYR A 186 0.76 -18.31 2.65
N ASP A 187 0.56 -18.29 1.32
CA ASP A 187 -0.27 -19.28 0.63
C ASP A 187 0.57 -20.41 0.00
N TYR A 188 1.87 -20.16 -0.24
CA TYR A 188 2.78 -21.07 -0.96
C TYR A 188 4.11 -21.26 -0.22
N PRO A 189 4.09 -21.73 1.05
CA PRO A 189 5.30 -21.78 1.88
C PRO A 189 6.36 -22.75 1.36
N GLU A 190 5.97 -23.79 0.60
CA GLU A 190 6.88 -24.82 0.10
C GLU A 190 7.49 -24.46 -1.27
N ASN A 191 7.06 -23.34 -1.88
CA ASN A 191 7.54 -22.97 -3.22
C ASN A 191 8.60 -21.88 -3.13
N GLU A 192 9.79 -22.15 -3.65
CA GLU A 192 10.91 -21.20 -3.66
C GLU A 192 10.58 -19.89 -4.37
N GLN A 193 9.70 -19.92 -5.39
CA GLN A 193 9.27 -18.71 -6.12
C GLN A 193 8.46 -17.74 -5.23
N ALA A 194 7.91 -18.23 -4.12
CA ALA A 194 7.15 -17.40 -3.19
C ALA A 194 8.04 -16.52 -2.30
N TYR A 195 9.34 -16.79 -2.26
CA TYR A 195 10.29 -16.05 -1.42
C TYR A 195 11.06 -15.03 -2.26
N PRO A 196 10.99 -13.73 -1.90
CA PRO A 196 11.73 -12.71 -2.61
C PRO A 196 13.23 -12.89 -2.37
N VAL A 197 13.98 -13.09 -3.43
CA VAL A 197 15.46 -13.08 -3.39
C VAL A 197 15.91 -11.64 -3.57
N ARG A 198 16.10 -10.91 -2.49
CA ARG A 198 16.81 -9.64 -2.52
C ARG A 198 18.30 -9.89 -2.31
N GLU A 199 18.99 -10.19 -3.36
CA GLU A 199 20.42 -9.93 -3.39
C GLU A 199 20.62 -8.42 -3.44
N LEU A 200 21.60 -7.90 -2.68
CA LEU A 200 22.00 -6.50 -2.68
C LEU A 200 22.60 -6.03 -4.05
N SER A 201 22.59 -6.88 -5.04
CA SER A 201 22.98 -6.63 -6.41
C SER A 201 21.77 -6.76 -7.31
N PHE A 202 21.65 -5.87 -8.26
CA PHE A 202 20.66 -5.74 -9.34
C PHE A 202 20.46 -7.01 -10.21
N VAL A 203 20.43 -8.19 -9.61
CA VAL A 203 20.17 -9.42 -10.31
C VAL A 203 18.68 -9.52 -10.57
N GLU A 204 18.31 -9.76 -11.81
CA GLU A 204 16.97 -10.03 -12.29
C GLU A 204 16.31 -11.22 -11.54
N GLY A 205 15.97 -10.98 -10.27
CA GLY A 205 15.29 -11.95 -9.42
C GLY A 205 13.83 -12.13 -9.84
N VAL A 206 13.26 -13.26 -9.49
CA VAL A 206 11.84 -13.53 -9.62
C VAL A 206 11.07 -12.54 -8.74
N SER A 207 10.13 -11.85 -9.32
CA SER A 207 9.12 -10.95 -8.75
C SER A 207 9.24 -10.56 -7.26
N ASN A 208 10.28 -9.83 -6.91
CA ASN A 208 10.45 -9.29 -5.55
C ASN A 208 9.27 -8.41 -5.10
N ASN A 209 8.44 -7.98 -6.05
CA ASN A 209 7.39 -7.01 -5.86
C ASN A 209 5.98 -7.62 -5.84
N GLN A 210 5.84 -8.93 -6.05
CA GLN A 210 4.55 -9.60 -6.04
C GLN A 210 4.10 -9.92 -4.62
N TYR A 211 2.81 -9.68 -4.34
CA TYR A 211 2.20 -9.97 -3.04
C TYR A 211 0.74 -10.38 -3.18
N LEU A 212 0.20 -10.99 -2.13
CA LEU A 212 -1.21 -11.29 -2.00
C LEU A 212 -1.96 -10.04 -1.52
N PHE A 213 -3.06 -9.71 -2.19
CA PHE A 213 -3.99 -8.66 -1.80
C PHE A 213 -5.33 -9.29 -1.44
N GLY A 214 -5.57 -9.48 -0.16
CA GLY A 214 -6.68 -10.28 0.36
C GLY A 214 -6.50 -11.78 0.08
N THR A 215 -7.62 -12.47 -0.13
CA THR A 215 -7.66 -13.93 -0.30
C THR A 215 -7.53 -14.38 -1.75
N ASP A 216 -7.87 -13.51 -2.71
CA ASP A 216 -8.16 -13.94 -4.06
C ASP A 216 -7.35 -13.21 -5.16
N MET A 217 -6.63 -12.18 -4.79
CA MET A 217 -5.85 -11.36 -5.73
C MET A 217 -4.35 -11.49 -5.47
N MET A 218 -3.57 -11.54 -6.53
CA MET A 218 -2.12 -11.36 -6.54
C MET A 218 -1.80 -10.10 -7.31
N VAL A 219 -1.00 -9.23 -6.73
CA VAL A 219 -0.60 -7.94 -7.32
C VAL A 219 0.89 -7.94 -7.58
N ALA A 220 1.31 -7.55 -8.77
CA ALA A 220 2.70 -7.39 -9.15
C ALA A 220 2.94 -5.95 -9.66
N PRO A 221 3.22 -5.00 -8.77
CA PRO A 221 3.44 -3.61 -9.16
C PRO A 221 4.62 -3.44 -10.10
N ILE A 222 4.50 -2.52 -11.04
CA ILE A 222 5.62 -2.10 -11.88
C ILE A 222 6.35 -0.96 -11.17
N THR A 223 7.59 -1.21 -10.80
CA THR A 223 8.40 -0.33 -9.96
C THR A 223 9.66 0.19 -10.66
N SER A 224 9.66 0.12 -11.98
CA SER A 224 10.73 0.64 -12.85
C SER A 224 10.14 1.53 -13.94
N ASP A 225 10.99 2.32 -14.54
CA ASP A 225 10.60 3.18 -15.66
C ASP A 225 10.11 2.36 -16.87
N GLN A 226 9.39 3.01 -17.73
CA GLN A 226 8.88 2.38 -18.95
C GLN A 226 9.99 2.18 -20.00
N ILE A 227 9.76 1.24 -20.88
CA ILE A 227 10.58 1.04 -22.08
C ILE A 227 10.09 2.03 -23.14
N ASP A 228 10.88 3.02 -23.47
CA ASP A 228 10.52 4.16 -24.33
C ASP A 228 9.90 3.73 -25.68
N ILE A 229 10.50 2.76 -26.36
CA ILE A 229 10.00 2.28 -27.66
C ILE A 229 8.63 1.64 -27.56
N LEU A 230 8.31 0.99 -26.43
CA LEU A 230 7.05 0.29 -26.22
C LEU A 230 6.01 1.16 -25.53
N ASN A 231 6.43 2.23 -24.87
CA ASN A 231 5.62 3.03 -23.96
C ASN A 231 4.94 2.18 -22.88
N GLN A 232 5.64 1.16 -22.38
CA GLN A 232 5.15 0.19 -21.41
C GLN A 232 6.18 -0.07 -20.31
N GLY A 233 5.72 -0.18 -19.08
CA GLY A 233 6.49 -0.77 -18.00
C GLY A 233 6.41 -2.29 -18.03
N LYS A 234 7.36 -2.95 -17.39
CA LYS A 234 7.40 -4.42 -17.29
C LYS A 234 7.66 -4.88 -15.88
N VAL A 235 7.14 -6.05 -15.57
CA VAL A 235 7.43 -6.76 -14.32
C VAL A 235 7.46 -8.26 -14.55
N LYS A 236 8.30 -8.96 -13.81
CA LYS A 236 8.37 -10.42 -13.82
C LYS A 236 7.36 -10.96 -12.82
N VAL A 237 6.46 -11.81 -13.26
CA VAL A 237 5.35 -12.34 -12.46
C VAL A 237 5.45 -13.85 -12.38
N TRP A 238 5.43 -14.38 -11.18
CA TRP A 238 5.24 -15.80 -10.94
C TRP A 238 3.75 -16.10 -10.82
N ILE A 239 3.26 -17.04 -11.61
CA ILE A 239 1.90 -17.55 -11.57
C ILE A 239 1.96 -18.93 -10.91
N PRO A 240 1.41 -19.10 -9.70
CA PRO A 240 1.35 -20.40 -9.05
C PRO A 240 0.51 -21.41 -9.82
N GLU A 241 0.58 -22.69 -9.42
CA GLU A 241 -0.31 -23.70 -9.96
C GLU A 241 -1.78 -23.31 -9.79
N GLY A 242 -2.59 -23.45 -10.85
CA GLY A 242 -3.99 -23.08 -10.84
C GLY A 242 -4.43 -22.35 -12.11
N CYS A 243 -5.55 -21.64 -11.99
CA CYS A 243 -6.13 -20.83 -13.07
C CYS A 243 -6.41 -19.43 -12.54
N TYR A 244 -5.94 -18.43 -13.26
CA TYR A 244 -6.04 -17.03 -12.86
C TYR A 244 -6.52 -16.19 -14.03
N HIS A 245 -7.32 -15.18 -13.72
CA HIS A 245 -7.78 -14.16 -14.66
C HIS A 245 -7.04 -12.85 -14.37
N ASP A 246 -6.47 -12.26 -15.39
CA ASP A 246 -5.96 -10.89 -15.29
C ASP A 246 -7.12 -9.92 -15.10
N PHE A 247 -7.08 -9.15 -14.04
CA PHE A 247 -8.17 -8.27 -13.63
C PHE A 247 -8.49 -7.18 -14.68
N PHE A 248 -7.47 -6.64 -15.35
CA PHE A 248 -7.62 -5.55 -16.29
C PHE A 248 -7.89 -6.04 -17.73
N THR A 249 -7.25 -7.12 -18.15
CA THR A 249 -7.31 -7.59 -19.54
C THR A 249 -8.27 -8.74 -19.77
N GLY A 250 -8.66 -9.44 -18.69
CA GLY A 250 -9.47 -10.67 -18.77
C GLY A 250 -8.73 -11.89 -19.31
N LEU A 251 -7.43 -11.78 -19.60
CA LEU A 251 -6.61 -12.90 -20.06
C LEU A 251 -6.52 -14.00 -19.00
N ILE A 252 -6.53 -15.25 -19.45
CA ILE A 252 -6.48 -16.41 -18.56
C ILE A 252 -5.09 -17.02 -18.59
N TYR A 253 -4.54 -17.20 -17.39
CA TYR A 253 -3.27 -17.85 -17.16
C TYR A 253 -3.47 -19.16 -16.41
N LYS A 254 -2.85 -20.25 -16.90
CA LYS A 254 -2.95 -21.60 -16.32
C LYS A 254 -1.59 -22.18 -16.09
N GLY A 255 -1.50 -23.02 -15.05
CA GLY A 255 -0.30 -23.75 -14.67
C GLY A 255 0.76 -22.87 -14.04
N GLU A 256 1.77 -23.49 -13.48
CA GLU A 256 2.89 -22.81 -12.87
C GLU A 256 3.85 -22.27 -13.93
N LYS A 257 4.16 -21.00 -13.85
CA LYS A 257 5.10 -20.35 -14.77
C LYS A 257 5.56 -18.97 -14.26
N VAL A 258 6.67 -18.51 -14.81
CA VAL A 258 7.17 -17.15 -14.63
C VAL A 258 7.13 -16.44 -15.98
N LEU A 259 6.54 -15.24 -16.01
CA LEU A 259 6.35 -14.46 -17.23
C LEU A 259 6.80 -13.00 -17.02
N TRP A 260 7.32 -12.39 -18.09
CA TRP A 260 7.38 -10.96 -18.18
C TRP A 260 6.02 -10.43 -18.65
N MET A 261 5.41 -9.55 -17.85
CA MET A 261 4.17 -8.87 -18.19
C MET A 261 4.45 -7.40 -18.45
N PHE A 262 3.86 -6.88 -19.51
CA PHE A 262 4.01 -5.50 -19.95
C PHE A 262 2.67 -4.77 -19.79
N ARG A 263 2.71 -3.52 -19.31
CA ARG A 263 1.52 -2.67 -19.14
C ARG A 263 1.84 -1.23 -19.49
N ASP A 264 0.84 -0.57 -20.09
CA ASP A 264 0.82 0.89 -20.17
C ASP A 264 0.64 1.55 -18.79
N LEU A 265 0.38 2.84 -18.75
CA LEU A 265 0.20 3.59 -17.51
C LEU A 265 -1.19 3.41 -16.86
N ASN A 266 -2.09 2.64 -17.45
CA ASN A 266 -3.46 2.49 -16.93
C ASN A 266 -3.64 1.21 -16.12
N SER A 267 -2.61 0.36 -16.01
CA SER A 267 -2.73 -0.92 -15.31
C SER A 267 -1.40 -1.50 -14.87
N ILE A 268 -1.48 -2.38 -13.89
CA ILE A 268 -0.43 -3.30 -13.45
C ILE A 268 -0.95 -4.74 -13.54
N PRO A 269 -0.10 -5.77 -13.54
CA PRO A 269 -0.57 -7.14 -13.42
C PRO A 269 -1.25 -7.38 -12.07
N VAL A 270 -2.53 -7.73 -12.15
CA VAL A 270 -3.36 -8.17 -11.02
C VAL A 270 -4.05 -9.46 -11.44
N LEU A 271 -3.74 -10.55 -10.77
CA LEU A 271 -4.24 -11.88 -11.10
C LEU A 271 -5.26 -12.33 -10.05
N VAL A 272 -6.44 -12.65 -10.49
CA VAL A 272 -7.57 -13.11 -9.65
C VAL A 272 -7.72 -14.61 -9.81
N LYS A 273 -7.82 -15.34 -8.69
CA LYS A 273 -8.05 -16.80 -8.70
C LYS A 273 -9.38 -17.11 -9.41
N ALA A 274 -9.39 -18.14 -10.25
CA ALA A 274 -10.62 -18.58 -10.90
C ALA A 274 -11.67 -19.00 -9.87
N GLY A 275 -12.90 -18.52 -10.03
CA GLY A 275 -14.01 -18.74 -9.08
C GLY A 275 -14.08 -17.74 -7.93
N ALA A 276 -13.14 -16.82 -7.81
CA ALA A 276 -13.19 -15.77 -6.81
C ALA A 276 -14.34 -14.78 -7.05
N ILE A 277 -14.82 -14.18 -5.97
CA ILE A 277 -15.82 -13.12 -6.00
C ILE A 277 -15.19 -11.85 -5.41
N ILE A 278 -15.03 -10.84 -6.25
CA ILE A 278 -14.49 -9.54 -5.83
C ILE A 278 -15.66 -8.55 -5.74
N PRO A 279 -16.18 -8.25 -4.56
CA PRO A 279 -17.22 -7.26 -4.40
C PRO A 279 -16.68 -5.86 -4.70
N MET A 280 -17.33 -5.17 -5.62
CA MET A 280 -16.94 -3.83 -6.04
C MET A 280 -18.13 -2.88 -5.97
N GLN A 281 -17.88 -1.64 -5.57
CA GLN A 281 -18.87 -0.58 -5.60
C GLN A 281 -19.07 -0.09 -7.03
N LYS A 282 -20.32 -0.01 -7.48
CA LYS A 282 -20.65 0.44 -8.84
C LYS A 282 -20.59 1.96 -8.97
N GLU A 283 -21.11 2.68 -7.98
CA GLU A 283 -21.15 4.14 -7.95
C GLU A 283 -20.04 4.66 -7.03
N LEU A 284 -19.27 5.63 -7.53
CA LEU A 284 -18.16 6.22 -6.78
C LEU A 284 -18.64 7.19 -5.69
N PHE A 285 -19.82 7.74 -5.90
CA PHE A 285 -20.47 8.67 -4.97
C PHE A 285 -21.92 8.23 -4.81
N GLY A 286 -22.20 7.54 -3.71
CA GLY A 286 -23.58 7.28 -3.29
C GLY A 286 -24.30 8.62 -3.10
N LYS A 287 -25.55 8.69 -3.51
CA LYS A 287 -26.37 9.89 -3.28
C LYS A 287 -26.74 10.06 -1.82
N ASP A 288 -26.45 9.05 -0.98
CA ASP A 288 -26.82 8.99 0.42
C ASP A 288 -25.59 8.56 1.25
N PHE A 289 -24.88 9.50 1.81
CA PHE A 289 -24.05 9.37 2.99
C PHE A 289 -24.65 10.25 4.08
#